data_6129560e65c575234e9fb08cfda40a79
#
_entry.id   6129560e65c575234e9fb08cfda40a79
#
_cell.length_a   1.000
_cell.length_b   1.000
_cell.length_c   1.000
_cell.angle_alpha   90.00
_cell.angle_beta   90.00
_cell.angle_gamma   90.00
#
_symmetry.space_group_name_H-M   'P 1'
#
loop_
_entity.id
_entity.type
_entity.pdbx_description
1 polymer ?
#
loop_
_entity_poly.entity_id
_entity_poly.type
_entity_poly.pdbx_seq_one_letter_code
_entity_poly.pdbx_strand_id
1 'polypeptide(L)'
;ILAFALFIFGFIYLIFSSIKPLGLNPLKTFKMIAFELSRRKLFNSLQIVSITVAIALSLIAYSSSTNIISSWESSLPEKAPNNFIFNLFEDEKENLKDFLESRDIELLPIYPVTSARFFRVGEGEDIDRTFNFTWMEDLPEGNKIVSGEWFNQSSDGVSISIEIAERYNLKLNDKIEIDVAGKRISSFIQSIREVNWENFSPNFFAIGNTDDFSDLSPTYITSFHVPENKKIVTTELIKQFPTSSVISLENLIQEIQSIISKVSQALTLILGLTLLSALFLMLATIQESYKQREKQNAILKTLGLSRTVMQKNTFLEYLTIGLFAGGLGGLLALIATYLIETFVFEIDPTVYWDILLLGILSAVVIIGIISAIFTFYLSTKTPKDVFSKVS
;
A
#
# COMPACT_ATOMS: atom_id res chain seq x y z
N ILE A 1 14.49 7.02 2.98
CA ILE A 1 14.00 8.14 3.78
C ILE A 1 15.14 9.11 4.09
N LEU A 2 16.26 8.68 4.71
CA LEU A 2 17.37 9.56 5.09
C LEU A 2 17.99 10.30 3.88
N ALA A 3 18.32 9.59 2.81
CA ALA A 3 18.87 10.16 1.59
C ALA A 3 17.93 11.22 0.97
N PHE A 4 16.64 10.94 1.02
CA PHE A 4 15.62 11.83 0.51
C PHE A 4 15.42 13.07 1.40
N ALA A 5 15.44 12.91 2.73
CA ALA A 5 15.42 14.02 3.66
C ALA A 5 16.63 14.94 3.46
N LEU A 6 17.82 14.38 3.22
CA LEU A 6 19.03 15.13 2.88
C LEU A 6 18.91 15.86 1.55
N PHE A 7 18.31 15.24 0.55
CA PHE A 7 18.04 15.86 -0.74
C PHE A 7 17.11 17.08 -0.60
N ILE A 8 15.98 16.92 0.11
CA ILE A 8 15.03 18.01 0.37
C ILE A 8 15.73 19.13 1.17
N PHE A 9 16.50 18.75 2.18
CA PHE A 9 17.27 19.73 2.96
C PHE A 9 18.19 20.56 2.07
N GLY A 10 19.00 19.91 1.22
CA GLY A 10 19.88 20.57 0.27
C GLY A 10 19.11 21.47 -0.69
N PHE A 11 17.99 21.01 -1.22
CA PHE A 11 17.15 21.76 -2.13
C PHE A 11 16.57 23.03 -1.48
N ILE A 12 15.97 22.91 -0.30
CA ILE A 12 15.41 24.05 0.45
C ILE A 12 16.52 25.03 0.87
N TYR A 13 17.65 24.47 1.34
CA TYR A 13 18.81 25.28 1.72
C TYR A 13 19.36 26.09 0.53
N LEU A 14 19.42 25.51 -0.66
CA LEU A 14 19.83 26.19 -1.90
C LEU A 14 18.82 27.26 -2.29
N ILE A 15 17.51 27.00 -2.22
CA ILE A 15 16.48 28.01 -2.47
C ILE A 15 16.69 29.24 -1.56
N PHE A 16 16.79 28.99 -0.24
CA PHE A 16 17.01 30.11 0.70
C PHE A 16 18.36 30.78 0.52
N SER A 17 19.38 30.09 0.06
CA SER A 17 20.71 30.65 -0.24
C SER A 17 20.70 31.51 -1.49
N SER A 18 19.82 31.23 -2.44
CA SER A 18 19.71 31.97 -3.71
C SER A 18 18.90 33.26 -3.59
N ILE A 19 18.18 33.44 -2.46
CA ILE A 19 17.47 34.70 -2.19
C ILE A 19 18.49 35.80 -1.86
N LYS A 20 18.86 36.59 -2.88
CA LYS A 20 19.73 37.75 -2.67
C LYS A 20 18.95 38.83 -1.91
N PRO A 21 19.64 39.67 -1.09
CA PRO A 21 19.05 40.84 -0.49
C PRO A 21 18.76 41.86 -1.60
N LEU A 22 17.66 41.71 -2.28
CA LEU A 22 17.13 42.68 -3.24
C LEU A 22 16.71 43.91 -2.46
N GLY A 23 17.22 45.06 -2.85
CA GLY A 23 17.03 46.38 -2.23
C GLY A 23 15.65 46.54 -1.58
N LEU A 24 15.66 46.73 -0.29
CA LEU A 24 14.50 46.66 0.60
C LEU A 24 13.61 47.89 0.33
N ASN A 25 12.52 47.67 -0.40
CA ASN A 25 11.31 48.41 -0.17
C ASN A 25 10.56 47.74 0.97
N PRO A 26 10.55 48.25 2.21
CA PRO A 26 9.96 47.58 3.38
C PRO A 26 8.44 47.39 3.28
N LEU A 27 7.81 47.99 2.28
CA LEU A 27 6.37 47.92 2.02
C LEU A 27 5.89 46.62 1.30
N LYS A 28 6.79 45.77 0.81
CA LYS A 28 6.38 44.49 0.21
C LYS A 28 6.62 43.35 1.18
N THR A 29 5.58 43.01 1.93
CA THR A 29 5.52 41.93 2.96
C THR A 29 6.20 40.62 2.50
N PHE A 30 6.02 40.22 1.24
CA PHE A 30 6.62 38.99 0.70
C PHE A 30 8.15 39.03 0.64
N LYS A 31 8.75 40.17 0.25
CA LYS A 31 10.21 40.32 0.20
C LYS A 31 10.82 40.28 1.61
N MET A 32 10.11 40.82 2.60
CA MET A 32 10.56 40.81 3.98
C MET A 32 10.53 39.37 4.56
N ILE A 33 9.46 38.59 4.28
CA ILE A 33 9.38 37.20 4.69
C ILE A 33 10.48 36.36 4.05
N ALA A 34 10.69 36.48 2.74
CA ALA A 34 11.73 35.75 2.03
C ALA A 34 13.13 36.05 2.58
N PHE A 35 13.41 37.33 2.92
CA PHE A 35 14.66 37.76 3.53
C PHE A 35 14.84 37.17 4.95
N GLU A 36 13.82 37.19 5.79
CA GLU A 36 13.89 36.62 7.14
C GLU A 36 14.09 35.09 7.09
N LEU A 37 13.45 34.39 6.16
CA LEU A 37 13.64 32.96 5.94
C LEU A 37 15.05 32.64 5.49
N SER A 38 15.62 33.43 4.55
CA SER A 38 16.98 33.23 4.04
C SER A 38 18.07 33.51 5.08
N ARG A 39 17.82 34.42 6.01
CA ARG A 39 18.74 34.77 7.08
C ARG A 39 19.01 33.65 8.07
N ARG A 40 18.03 32.71 8.22
CA ARG A 40 18.06 31.54 9.10
C ARG A 40 17.93 30.25 8.31
N LYS A 41 18.48 30.22 7.10
CA LYS A 41 18.30 29.16 6.13
C LYS A 41 18.50 27.73 6.72
N LEU A 42 19.52 27.52 7.56
CA LEU A 42 19.81 26.21 8.15
C LEU A 42 18.69 25.73 9.08
N PHE A 43 18.27 26.56 10.02
CA PHE A 43 17.20 26.20 10.97
C PHE A 43 15.85 26.06 10.28
N ASN A 44 15.51 26.98 9.37
CA ASN A 44 14.26 26.91 8.62
C ASN A 44 14.22 25.68 7.70
N SER A 45 15.35 25.32 7.06
CA SER A 45 15.42 24.10 6.24
C SER A 45 15.26 22.85 7.07
N LEU A 46 15.92 22.74 8.22
CA LEU A 46 15.74 21.60 9.15
C LEU A 46 14.30 21.47 9.62
N GLN A 47 13.67 22.59 9.96
CA GLN A 47 12.28 22.63 10.41
C GLN A 47 11.31 22.18 9.31
N ILE A 48 11.47 22.71 8.08
CA ILE A 48 10.64 22.33 6.94
C ILE A 48 10.80 20.83 6.67
N VAL A 49 12.03 20.32 6.60
CA VAL A 49 12.29 18.89 6.33
C VAL A 49 11.66 17.98 7.40
N SER A 50 11.85 18.32 8.68
CA SER A 50 11.29 17.50 9.78
C SER A 50 9.77 17.40 9.69
N ILE A 51 9.09 18.52 9.43
CA ILE A 51 7.63 18.57 9.29
C ILE A 51 7.19 17.87 7.99
N THR A 52 7.91 18.09 6.88
CA THR A 52 7.66 17.43 5.59
C THR A 52 7.68 15.92 5.73
N VAL A 53 8.73 15.37 6.36
CA VAL A 53 8.88 13.91 6.56
C VAL A 53 7.76 13.37 7.46
N ALA A 54 7.44 14.06 8.55
CA ALA A 54 6.37 13.65 9.46
C ALA A 54 5.00 13.61 8.75
N ILE A 55 4.68 14.64 7.96
CA ILE A 55 3.43 14.71 7.20
C ILE A 55 3.41 13.66 6.09
N ALA A 56 4.50 13.51 5.33
CA ALA A 56 4.57 12.53 4.25
C ALA A 56 4.33 11.11 4.77
N LEU A 57 5.03 10.70 5.83
CA LEU A 57 4.86 9.37 6.43
C LEU A 57 3.44 9.17 6.97
N SER A 58 2.86 10.19 7.61
CA SER A 58 1.48 10.13 8.12
C SER A 58 0.46 9.93 6.99
N LEU A 59 0.64 10.64 5.87
CA LEU A 59 -0.25 10.54 4.72
C LEU A 59 -0.07 9.23 3.95
N ILE A 60 1.16 8.71 3.84
CA ILE A 60 1.41 7.39 3.25
C ILE A 60 0.71 6.31 4.07
N ALA A 61 0.85 6.33 5.39
CA ALA A 61 0.18 5.36 6.26
C ALA A 61 -1.35 5.47 6.16
N TYR A 62 -1.90 6.68 6.12
CA TYR A 62 -3.31 6.92 5.91
C TYR A 62 -3.80 6.39 4.56
N SER A 63 -3.10 6.72 3.49
CA SER A 63 -3.45 6.29 2.14
C SER A 63 -3.36 4.77 2.00
N SER A 64 -2.30 4.15 2.53
CA SER A 64 -2.14 2.70 2.49
C SER A 64 -3.26 1.96 3.23
N SER A 65 -3.74 2.51 4.35
CA SER A 65 -4.80 1.86 5.12
C SER A 65 -6.21 2.07 4.58
N THR A 66 -6.45 3.11 3.78
CA THR A 66 -7.79 3.43 3.28
C THR A 66 -7.97 3.11 1.80
N ASN A 67 -7.01 3.49 0.97
CA ASN A 67 -7.19 3.45 -0.49
C ASN A 67 -6.82 2.09 -1.08
N ILE A 68 -5.75 1.44 -0.61
CA ILE A 68 -5.27 0.17 -1.17
C ILE A 68 -6.31 -0.93 -0.97
N ILE A 69 -6.90 -1.02 0.23
CA ILE A 69 -7.93 -2.04 0.51
C ILE A 69 -9.17 -1.80 -0.35
N SER A 70 -9.66 -0.55 -0.40
CA SER A 70 -10.85 -0.23 -1.19
C SER A 70 -10.64 -0.40 -2.69
N SER A 71 -9.45 -0.11 -3.21
CA SER A 71 -9.11 -0.34 -4.61
C SER A 71 -9.07 -1.82 -4.92
N TRP A 72 -8.49 -2.63 -4.04
CA TRP A 72 -8.47 -4.08 -4.20
C TRP A 72 -9.88 -4.69 -4.14
N GLU A 73 -10.70 -4.31 -3.15
CA GLU A 73 -12.10 -4.76 -3.08
C GLU A 73 -12.91 -4.37 -4.33
N SER A 74 -12.70 -3.17 -4.87
CA SER A 74 -13.42 -2.69 -6.05
C SER A 74 -12.93 -3.32 -7.37
N SER A 75 -11.75 -3.93 -7.39
CA SER A 75 -11.25 -4.67 -8.56
C SER A 75 -11.90 -6.04 -8.71
N LEU A 76 -12.57 -6.56 -7.66
CA LEU A 76 -13.25 -7.85 -7.70
C LEU A 76 -14.58 -7.74 -8.46
N PRO A 77 -14.89 -8.68 -9.39
CA PRO A 77 -16.20 -8.76 -10.02
C PRO A 77 -17.29 -8.94 -8.95
N GLU A 78 -18.46 -8.30 -9.14
CA GLU A 78 -19.59 -8.39 -8.17
C GLU A 78 -20.03 -9.81 -7.85
N LYS A 79 -19.82 -10.76 -8.77
CA LYS A 79 -20.16 -12.17 -8.62
C LYS A 79 -18.92 -13.06 -8.49
N ALA A 80 -17.74 -12.50 -8.19
CA ALA A 80 -16.58 -13.33 -7.95
C ALA A 80 -16.85 -14.33 -6.82
N PRO A 81 -16.35 -15.56 -6.91
CA PRO A 81 -16.47 -16.53 -5.83
C PRO A 81 -15.89 -15.97 -4.53
N ASN A 82 -16.66 -16.03 -3.47
CA ASN A 82 -16.22 -15.55 -2.15
C ASN A 82 -16.15 -16.69 -1.10
N ASN A 83 -16.46 -17.91 -1.52
CA ASN A 83 -16.31 -19.11 -0.70
C ASN A 83 -15.66 -20.23 -1.51
N PHE A 84 -14.76 -20.95 -0.87
CA PHE A 84 -14.06 -22.11 -1.41
C PHE A 84 -14.28 -23.30 -0.52
N ILE A 85 -14.48 -24.47 -1.10
CA ILE A 85 -14.52 -25.73 -0.39
C ILE A 85 -13.39 -26.63 -0.91
N PHE A 86 -12.62 -27.19 0.03
CA PHE A 86 -11.48 -28.07 -0.23
C PHE A 86 -11.71 -29.41 0.46
N ASN A 87 -10.99 -30.44 0.02
CA ASN A 87 -11.09 -31.79 0.59
C ASN A 87 -12.50 -32.36 0.54
N LEU A 88 -13.28 -32.01 -0.47
CA LEU A 88 -14.57 -32.61 -0.72
C LEU A 88 -14.36 -34.03 -1.26
N PHE A 89 -15.10 -35.02 -0.76
CA PHE A 89 -15.04 -36.39 -1.24
C PHE A 89 -16.03 -36.66 -2.36
N GLU A 90 -15.81 -37.74 -3.12
CA GLU A 90 -16.64 -38.12 -4.28
C GLU A 90 -18.12 -38.22 -3.95
N ASP A 91 -18.45 -38.89 -2.83
CA ASP A 91 -19.81 -39.13 -2.33
C ASP A 91 -20.51 -37.86 -1.79
N GLU A 92 -19.74 -36.79 -1.55
CA GLU A 92 -20.26 -35.52 -1.05
C GLU A 92 -20.63 -34.54 -2.18
N LYS A 93 -20.16 -34.76 -3.43
CA LYS A 93 -20.35 -33.81 -4.55
C LYS A 93 -21.81 -33.52 -4.85
N GLU A 94 -22.63 -34.58 -5.02
CA GLU A 94 -24.05 -34.41 -5.32
C GLU A 94 -24.79 -33.76 -4.14
N ASN A 95 -24.47 -34.14 -2.91
CA ASN A 95 -25.04 -33.53 -1.71
C ASN A 95 -24.71 -32.04 -1.61
N LEU A 96 -23.48 -31.62 -1.98
CA LEU A 96 -23.07 -30.22 -2.01
C LEU A 96 -23.85 -29.45 -3.09
N LYS A 97 -23.98 -30.03 -4.27
CA LYS A 97 -24.74 -29.44 -5.37
C LYS A 97 -26.20 -29.19 -4.99
N ASP A 98 -26.86 -30.20 -4.48
CA ASP A 98 -28.26 -30.11 -4.02
C ASP A 98 -28.43 -29.10 -2.90
N PHE A 99 -27.46 -29.05 -1.96
CA PHE A 99 -27.44 -28.08 -0.87
C PHE A 99 -27.38 -26.64 -1.36
N LEU A 100 -26.52 -26.33 -2.32
CA LEU A 100 -26.33 -24.96 -2.85
C LEU A 100 -27.49 -24.59 -3.79
N GLU A 101 -27.91 -25.49 -4.68
CA GLU A 101 -29.03 -25.25 -5.60
C GLU A 101 -30.34 -24.98 -4.85
N SER A 102 -30.61 -25.72 -3.77
CA SER A 102 -31.82 -25.51 -2.92
C SER A 102 -31.85 -24.13 -2.29
N ARG A 103 -30.72 -23.42 -2.25
CA ARG A 103 -30.55 -22.06 -1.71
C ARG A 103 -30.32 -21.00 -2.77
N ASP A 104 -30.48 -21.36 -4.04
CA ASP A 104 -30.28 -20.47 -5.18
C ASP A 104 -28.87 -19.84 -5.14
N ILE A 105 -27.86 -20.73 -5.00
CA ILE A 105 -26.43 -20.41 -5.07
C ILE A 105 -25.85 -21.24 -6.20
N GLU A 106 -25.24 -20.54 -7.17
CA GLU A 106 -24.59 -21.15 -8.32
C GLU A 106 -23.28 -21.80 -7.90
N LEU A 107 -23.12 -23.07 -8.21
CA LEU A 107 -21.91 -23.84 -7.98
C LEU A 107 -21.03 -23.77 -9.23
N LEU A 108 -19.80 -23.32 -9.07
CA LEU A 108 -18.80 -23.38 -10.13
C LEU A 108 -18.27 -24.81 -10.36
N PRO A 109 -17.54 -25.07 -11.45
CA PRO A 109 -17.01 -26.40 -11.73
C PRO A 109 -16.26 -27.01 -10.54
N ILE A 110 -16.47 -28.30 -10.32
CA ILE A 110 -15.79 -29.09 -9.28
C ILE A 110 -14.57 -29.72 -9.92
N TYR A 111 -13.39 -29.41 -9.39
CA TYR A 111 -12.12 -29.91 -9.92
C TYR A 111 -11.55 -31.01 -9.02
N PRO A 112 -11.10 -32.16 -9.59
CA PRO A 112 -10.33 -33.16 -8.86
C PRO A 112 -8.96 -32.59 -8.50
N VAL A 113 -8.50 -32.80 -7.28
CA VAL A 113 -7.20 -32.30 -6.81
C VAL A 113 -6.47 -33.40 -6.05
N THR A 114 -5.19 -33.50 -6.33
CA THR A 114 -4.28 -34.37 -5.61
C THR A 114 -2.92 -33.69 -5.42
N SER A 115 -2.17 -34.13 -4.43
CA SER A 115 -0.79 -33.71 -4.26
C SER A 115 0.11 -34.50 -5.21
N ALA A 116 0.83 -33.83 -6.08
CA ALA A 116 1.79 -34.43 -6.99
C ALA A 116 3.20 -33.86 -6.78
N ARG A 117 4.20 -34.74 -6.81
CA ARG A 117 5.60 -34.35 -6.78
C ARG A 117 6.18 -34.49 -8.17
N PHE A 118 6.82 -33.42 -8.61
CA PHE A 118 7.37 -33.33 -9.96
C PHE A 118 8.88 -33.53 -9.91
N PHE A 119 9.38 -34.28 -10.87
CA PHE A 119 10.80 -34.52 -11.08
C PHE A 119 11.15 -34.22 -12.53
N ARG A 120 12.31 -33.62 -12.78
CA ARG A 120 12.85 -33.45 -14.13
C ARG A 120 13.53 -34.72 -14.58
N VAL A 121 13.32 -35.10 -15.85
CA VAL A 121 14.05 -36.16 -16.50
C VAL A 121 15.07 -35.54 -17.44
N GLY A 122 16.36 -35.56 -17.08
CA GLY A 122 17.46 -35.00 -17.89
C GLY A 122 18.34 -34.02 -17.14
N GLU A 123 19.12 -33.23 -17.89
CA GLU A 123 20.03 -32.21 -17.31
C GLU A 123 19.27 -30.99 -16.84
N GLY A 124 19.56 -30.50 -15.65
CA GLY A 124 19.01 -29.27 -15.05
C GLY A 124 18.73 -29.42 -13.57
N GLU A 125 18.27 -28.33 -12.94
CA GLU A 125 17.94 -28.30 -11.54
C GLU A 125 16.69 -29.15 -11.26
N ASP A 126 16.73 -29.96 -10.21
CA ASP A 126 15.63 -30.88 -9.86
C ASP A 126 14.40 -30.07 -9.38
N ILE A 127 13.21 -30.45 -9.84
CA ILE A 127 11.96 -29.74 -9.49
C ILE A 127 11.49 -30.11 -8.07
N ASP A 128 12.10 -31.00 -7.38
CA ASP A 128 11.76 -31.57 -6.06
C ASP A 128 10.74 -30.74 -5.23
N ARG A 129 9.54 -30.54 -5.78
CA ARG A 129 8.46 -29.77 -5.16
C ARG A 129 7.12 -30.47 -5.36
N THR A 130 6.31 -30.42 -4.31
CA THR A 130 4.93 -30.89 -4.34
C THR A 130 4.00 -29.74 -4.75
N PHE A 131 3.14 -30.02 -5.72
CA PHE A 131 2.11 -29.08 -6.20
C PHE A 131 0.73 -29.68 -6.00
N ASN A 132 -0.27 -28.84 -5.87
CA ASN A 132 -1.65 -29.22 -6.09
C ASN A 132 -1.83 -29.45 -7.60
N PHE A 133 -2.11 -30.67 -7.98
CA PHE A 133 -2.26 -31.12 -9.34
C PHE A 133 -3.72 -31.49 -9.61
N THR A 134 -4.17 -31.16 -10.79
CA THR A 134 -5.53 -31.46 -11.27
C THR A 134 -5.48 -32.00 -12.68
N TRP A 135 -6.60 -32.51 -13.17
CA TRP A 135 -6.81 -32.89 -14.56
C TRP A 135 -8.18 -32.43 -15.03
N MET A 136 -8.30 -32.00 -16.28
CA MET A 136 -9.52 -31.49 -16.86
C MET A 136 -9.45 -31.48 -18.39
N GLU A 137 -10.60 -31.51 -19.04
CA GLU A 137 -10.71 -31.46 -20.49
C GLU A 137 -10.60 -30.03 -21.04
N ASP A 138 -11.30 -29.10 -20.42
CA ASP A 138 -11.39 -27.71 -20.85
C ASP A 138 -10.36 -26.82 -20.20
N LEU A 139 -9.91 -25.79 -20.93
CA LEU A 139 -9.04 -24.76 -20.39
C LEU A 139 -9.79 -23.93 -19.34
N PRO A 140 -9.27 -23.80 -18.11
CA PRO A 140 -9.92 -23.01 -17.07
C PRO A 140 -10.09 -21.55 -17.47
N GLU A 141 -11.19 -20.94 -17.01
CA GLU A 141 -11.41 -19.50 -17.21
C GLU A 141 -10.27 -18.67 -16.62
N GLY A 142 -9.87 -17.61 -17.35
CA GLY A 142 -8.76 -16.76 -16.95
C GLY A 142 -7.38 -17.35 -17.22
N ASN A 143 -7.28 -18.50 -17.88
CA ASN A 143 -6.02 -19.06 -18.34
C ASN A 143 -5.82 -18.82 -19.84
N LYS A 144 -4.62 -18.46 -20.24
CA LYS A 144 -4.23 -18.23 -21.64
C LYS A 144 -2.99 -19.03 -22.00
N ILE A 145 -3.06 -19.77 -23.11
CA ILE A 145 -1.90 -20.49 -23.64
C ILE A 145 -0.90 -19.48 -24.20
N VAL A 146 0.32 -19.49 -23.65
CA VAL A 146 1.45 -18.68 -24.11
C VAL A 146 2.30 -19.45 -25.09
N SER A 147 2.46 -20.78 -24.87
CA SER A 147 3.27 -21.63 -25.72
C SER A 147 2.72 -23.06 -25.72
N GLY A 148 2.77 -23.73 -26.86
CA GLY A 148 2.17 -25.06 -27.04
C GLY A 148 0.68 -25.00 -27.37
N GLU A 149 0.00 -26.12 -27.19
CA GLU A 149 -1.44 -26.29 -27.45
C GLU A 149 -2.12 -26.95 -26.26
N TRP A 150 -3.41 -26.64 -26.04
CA TRP A 150 -4.21 -27.31 -25.03
C TRP A 150 -4.45 -28.76 -25.40
N PHE A 151 -4.89 -29.56 -24.45
CA PHE A 151 -5.14 -30.98 -24.59
C PHE A 151 -6.14 -31.30 -25.72
N ASN A 152 -5.90 -32.42 -26.38
CA ASN A 152 -6.86 -33.07 -27.28
C ASN A 152 -7.01 -34.52 -26.83
N GLN A 153 -7.95 -35.25 -27.41
CA GLN A 153 -8.30 -36.64 -27.01
C GLN A 153 -7.14 -37.66 -27.01
N SER A 154 -5.96 -37.33 -27.53
CA SER A 154 -4.77 -38.19 -27.58
C SER A 154 -3.53 -37.57 -26.95
N SER A 155 -3.69 -36.60 -26.07
CA SER A 155 -2.59 -35.88 -25.44
C SER A 155 -2.18 -36.51 -24.12
N ASP A 156 -0.90 -36.89 -23.98
CA ASP A 156 -0.33 -37.47 -22.74
C ASP A 156 0.55 -36.43 -21.98
N GLY A 157 0.34 -35.15 -22.24
CA GLY A 157 1.18 -34.07 -21.73
C GLY A 157 0.60 -33.38 -20.48
N VAL A 158 1.39 -32.46 -19.95
CA VAL A 158 1.01 -31.61 -18.81
C VAL A 158 1.13 -30.16 -19.23
N SER A 159 0.14 -29.37 -18.86
CA SER A 159 0.16 -27.90 -18.95
C SER A 159 0.65 -27.31 -17.65
N ILE A 160 1.68 -26.46 -17.73
CA ILE A 160 2.24 -25.78 -16.55
C ILE A 160 2.03 -24.27 -16.64
N SER A 161 2.01 -23.61 -15.49
CA SER A 161 1.97 -22.14 -15.46
C SER A 161 3.33 -21.53 -15.84
N ILE A 162 3.30 -20.30 -16.37
CA ILE A 162 4.50 -19.58 -16.79
C ILE A 162 5.47 -19.37 -15.62
N GLU A 163 4.98 -19.16 -14.40
CA GLU A 163 5.78 -18.97 -13.20
C GLU A 163 6.60 -20.22 -12.85
N ILE A 164 6.02 -21.41 -13.07
CA ILE A 164 6.74 -22.68 -12.88
C ILE A 164 7.74 -22.90 -14.02
N ALA A 165 7.35 -22.59 -15.26
CA ALA A 165 8.24 -22.71 -16.41
C ALA A 165 9.49 -21.83 -16.26
N GLU A 166 9.33 -20.58 -15.87
CA GLU A 166 10.43 -19.63 -15.64
C GLU A 166 11.29 -20.03 -14.43
N ARG A 167 10.65 -20.36 -13.30
CA ARG A 167 11.35 -20.70 -12.07
C ARG A 167 12.31 -21.88 -12.21
N TYR A 168 11.89 -22.91 -12.96
CA TYR A 168 12.67 -24.14 -13.16
C TYR A 168 13.28 -24.22 -14.56
N ASN A 169 13.22 -23.16 -15.37
CA ASN A 169 13.69 -23.10 -16.74
C ASN A 169 13.21 -24.31 -17.58
N LEU A 170 11.89 -24.57 -17.53
CA LEU A 170 11.22 -25.64 -18.23
C LEU A 170 10.73 -25.13 -19.59
N LYS A 171 10.81 -26.00 -20.62
CA LYS A 171 10.42 -25.68 -22.00
C LYS A 171 9.43 -26.72 -22.52
N LEU A 172 8.76 -26.38 -23.61
CA LEU A 172 7.92 -27.34 -24.34
C LEU A 172 8.69 -28.60 -24.66
N ASN A 173 8.02 -29.74 -24.52
CA ASN A 173 8.54 -31.08 -24.75
C ASN A 173 9.62 -31.54 -23.75
N ASP A 174 9.92 -30.78 -22.70
CA ASP A 174 10.76 -31.27 -21.63
C ASP A 174 10.06 -32.46 -20.95
N LYS A 175 10.82 -33.55 -20.75
CA LYS A 175 10.29 -34.74 -20.04
C LYS A 175 10.27 -34.52 -18.54
N ILE A 176 9.16 -34.87 -17.93
CA ILE A 176 8.93 -34.83 -16.48
C ILE A 176 8.39 -36.15 -15.98
N GLU A 177 8.73 -36.50 -14.75
CA GLU A 177 8.06 -37.56 -14.00
C GLU A 177 7.18 -36.93 -12.92
N ILE A 178 5.96 -37.44 -12.77
CA ILE A 178 4.99 -36.98 -11.80
C ILE A 178 4.71 -38.14 -10.87
N ASP A 179 5.00 -37.97 -9.60
CA ASP A 179 4.65 -38.93 -8.55
C ASP A 179 3.36 -38.46 -7.87
N VAL A 180 2.32 -39.24 -8.08
CA VAL A 180 1.00 -39.01 -7.45
C VAL A 180 0.68 -40.21 -6.57
N ALA A 181 0.64 -40.02 -5.27
CA ALA A 181 0.34 -41.08 -4.28
C ALA A 181 1.22 -42.32 -4.42
N GLY A 182 2.48 -42.17 -4.84
CA GLY A 182 3.43 -43.27 -5.06
C GLY A 182 3.36 -43.92 -6.46
N LYS A 183 2.44 -43.49 -7.33
CA LYS A 183 2.41 -43.90 -8.75
C LYS A 183 3.20 -42.88 -9.58
N ARG A 184 4.30 -43.34 -10.20
CA ARG A 184 5.09 -42.49 -11.10
C ARG A 184 4.56 -42.56 -12.53
N ILE A 185 4.28 -41.40 -13.10
CA ILE A 185 3.77 -41.22 -14.45
C ILE A 185 4.83 -40.41 -15.22
N SER A 186 5.32 -40.94 -16.34
CA SER A 186 6.19 -40.19 -17.23
C SER A 186 5.34 -39.37 -18.19
N SER A 187 5.62 -38.10 -18.30
CA SER A 187 4.91 -37.16 -19.16
C SER A 187 5.87 -36.11 -19.73
N PHE A 188 5.34 -35.16 -20.48
CA PHE A 188 6.12 -34.04 -21.04
C PHE A 188 5.34 -32.75 -20.95
N ILE A 189 6.01 -31.63 -21.02
CA ILE A 189 5.37 -30.31 -21.00
C ILE A 189 4.75 -30.03 -22.38
N GLN A 190 3.42 -30.11 -22.44
CA GLN A 190 2.66 -29.90 -23.67
C GLN A 190 2.35 -28.42 -23.90
N SER A 191 2.05 -27.67 -22.84
CA SER A 191 1.78 -26.24 -22.95
C SER A 191 2.25 -25.47 -21.73
N ILE A 192 2.53 -24.19 -21.96
CA ILE A 192 2.81 -23.20 -20.91
C ILE A 192 1.70 -22.16 -20.99
N ARG A 193 1.07 -21.85 -19.86
CA ARG A 193 -0.06 -20.95 -19.76
C ARG A 193 0.20 -19.83 -18.75
N GLU A 194 -0.32 -18.67 -19.07
CA GLU A 194 -0.47 -17.55 -18.16
C GLU A 194 -1.77 -17.76 -17.36
N VAL A 195 -1.68 -17.65 -16.03
CA VAL A 195 -2.79 -17.89 -15.12
C VAL A 195 -3.19 -16.58 -14.47
N ASN A 196 -4.47 -16.21 -14.59
CA ASN A 196 -5.01 -15.09 -13.84
C ASN A 196 -5.37 -15.54 -12.41
N TRP A 197 -4.48 -15.29 -11.46
CA TRP A 197 -4.71 -15.62 -10.05
C TRP A 197 -5.71 -14.69 -9.35
N GLU A 198 -6.10 -13.57 -9.97
CA GLU A 198 -6.99 -12.56 -9.40
C GLU A 198 -8.48 -12.86 -9.62
N ASN A 199 -8.83 -13.83 -10.45
CA ASN A 199 -10.22 -14.16 -10.76
C ASN A 199 -10.95 -14.94 -9.65
N PHE A 200 -10.24 -15.27 -8.55
CA PHE A 200 -10.78 -16.06 -7.41
C PHE A 200 -11.44 -17.38 -7.80
N SER A 201 -11.13 -17.91 -8.97
CA SER A 201 -11.49 -19.28 -9.36
C SER A 201 -10.36 -20.23 -8.95
N PRO A 202 -10.68 -21.53 -8.71
CA PRO A 202 -9.63 -22.52 -8.46
C PRO A 202 -8.67 -22.58 -9.63
N ASN A 203 -7.42 -22.22 -9.38
CA ASN A 203 -6.33 -22.24 -10.35
C ASN A 203 -5.21 -23.17 -9.89
N PHE A 204 -4.47 -23.71 -10.86
CA PHE A 204 -3.46 -24.74 -10.60
C PHE A 204 -2.16 -24.42 -11.35
N PHE A 205 -1.04 -24.72 -10.71
CA PHE A 205 0.28 -24.57 -11.35
C PHE A 205 0.52 -25.60 -12.45
N ALA A 206 -0.07 -26.79 -12.31
CA ALA A 206 0.06 -27.87 -13.28
C ALA A 206 -1.28 -28.57 -13.46
N ILE A 207 -1.63 -28.89 -14.71
CA ILE A 207 -2.86 -29.55 -15.12
C ILE A 207 -2.48 -30.70 -16.07
N GLY A 208 -3.07 -31.89 -15.84
CA GLY A 208 -2.95 -33.04 -16.72
C GLY A 208 -4.17 -33.24 -17.59
N ASN A 209 -4.08 -34.17 -18.55
CA ASN A 209 -5.24 -34.64 -19.30
C ASN A 209 -6.05 -35.64 -18.46
N THR A 210 -7.35 -35.65 -18.62
CA THR A 210 -8.29 -36.49 -17.84
C THR A 210 -8.01 -37.98 -17.96
N ASP A 211 -7.63 -38.45 -19.16
CA ASP A 211 -7.49 -39.90 -19.43
C ASP A 211 -6.35 -40.55 -18.64
N ASP A 212 -5.27 -39.81 -18.36
CA ASP A 212 -4.07 -40.35 -17.69
C ASP A 212 -4.24 -40.52 -16.18
N PHE A 213 -5.19 -39.80 -15.58
CA PHE A 213 -5.31 -39.64 -14.13
C PHE A 213 -6.69 -40.09 -13.56
N SER A 214 -7.57 -40.62 -14.40
CA SER A 214 -8.92 -41.06 -14.03
C SER A 214 -8.97 -42.16 -12.96
N ASP A 215 -7.93 -42.97 -12.86
CA ASP A 215 -7.82 -44.07 -11.90
C ASP A 215 -7.41 -43.63 -10.48
N LEU A 216 -7.14 -42.36 -10.29
CA LEU A 216 -6.73 -41.83 -8.99
C LEU A 216 -7.96 -41.52 -8.13
N SER A 217 -7.76 -41.56 -6.81
CA SER A 217 -8.77 -41.14 -5.84
C SER A 217 -8.48 -39.72 -5.35
N PRO A 218 -8.95 -38.70 -6.06
CA PRO A 218 -8.70 -37.31 -5.67
C PRO A 218 -9.63 -36.88 -4.51
N THR A 219 -9.28 -35.75 -3.91
CA THR A 219 -10.27 -34.89 -3.28
C THR A 219 -10.72 -33.82 -4.28
N TYR A 220 -11.78 -33.11 -3.97
CA TYR A 220 -12.33 -32.12 -4.89
C TYR A 220 -12.28 -30.73 -4.29
N ILE A 221 -12.12 -29.75 -5.17
CA ILE A 221 -12.17 -28.32 -4.85
C ILE A 221 -13.20 -27.65 -5.76
N THR A 222 -13.96 -26.74 -5.19
CA THR A 222 -14.83 -25.83 -5.95
C THR A 222 -14.94 -24.51 -5.25
N SER A 223 -15.54 -23.53 -5.92
CA SER A 223 -15.86 -22.23 -5.37
C SER A 223 -17.28 -21.82 -5.75
N PHE A 224 -17.85 -20.90 -4.99
CA PHE A 224 -19.18 -20.37 -5.21
C PHE A 224 -19.33 -18.99 -4.59
N HIS A 225 -20.30 -18.23 -5.06
CA HIS A 225 -20.61 -16.90 -4.55
C HIS A 225 -21.80 -16.95 -3.59
N VAL A 226 -21.58 -16.57 -2.32
CA VAL A 226 -22.64 -16.41 -1.33
C VAL A 226 -22.96 -14.93 -1.17
N PRO A 227 -24.17 -14.47 -1.55
CA PRO A 227 -24.60 -13.10 -1.35
C PRO A 227 -24.67 -12.72 0.13
N GLU A 228 -24.49 -11.43 0.45
CA GLU A 228 -24.51 -10.93 1.84
C GLU A 228 -25.74 -11.33 2.65
N ASN A 229 -26.90 -11.35 2.00
CA ASN A 229 -28.18 -11.73 2.64
C ASN A 229 -28.31 -13.24 2.95
N LYS A 230 -27.38 -14.07 2.45
CA LYS A 230 -27.36 -15.53 2.62
C LYS A 230 -26.15 -16.04 3.41
N LYS A 231 -25.40 -15.20 4.11
CA LYS A 231 -24.15 -15.57 4.85
C LYS A 231 -24.31 -16.75 5.80
N ILE A 232 -25.49 -17.00 6.33
CA ILE A 232 -25.77 -18.14 7.21
C ILE A 232 -25.49 -19.49 6.52
N VAL A 233 -25.59 -19.53 5.17
CA VAL A 233 -25.35 -20.73 4.36
C VAL A 233 -23.93 -21.26 4.55
N THR A 234 -22.93 -20.40 4.64
CA THR A 234 -21.53 -20.81 4.90
C THR A 234 -21.40 -21.54 6.24
N THR A 235 -22.11 -21.06 7.28
CA THR A 235 -22.10 -21.71 8.60
C THR A 235 -22.83 -23.05 8.59
N GLU A 236 -23.94 -23.15 7.85
CA GLU A 236 -24.68 -24.39 7.68
C GLU A 236 -23.86 -25.41 6.89
N LEU A 237 -23.17 -24.98 5.85
CA LEU A 237 -22.32 -25.81 5.00
C LEU A 237 -21.18 -26.45 5.81
N ILE A 238 -20.48 -25.65 6.66
CA ILE A 238 -19.44 -26.18 7.56
C ILE A 238 -19.98 -27.27 8.49
N LYS A 239 -21.22 -27.13 8.95
CA LYS A 239 -21.86 -28.16 9.83
C LYS A 239 -22.25 -29.40 9.07
N GLN A 240 -22.68 -29.26 7.82
CA GLN A 240 -23.16 -30.38 7.01
C GLN A 240 -22.02 -31.19 6.39
N PHE A 241 -20.89 -30.53 6.07
CA PHE A 241 -19.71 -31.14 5.47
C PHE A 241 -18.48 -30.98 6.40
N PRO A 242 -18.46 -31.67 7.56
CA PRO A 242 -17.41 -31.51 8.57
C PRO A 242 -16.03 -32.04 8.12
N THR A 243 -16.01 -32.90 7.10
CA THR A 243 -14.79 -33.46 6.47
C THR A 243 -14.12 -32.48 5.51
N SER A 244 -14.91 -31.57 4.97
CA SER A 244 -14.44 -30.55 4.02
C SER A 244 -13.99 -29.29 4.72
N SER A 245 -13.03 -28.61 4.13
CA SER A 245 -12.53 -27.31 4.61
C SER A 245 -13.19 -26.18 3.82
N VAL A 246 -14.03 -25.39 4.46
CA VAL A 246 -14.66 -24.22 3.85
C VAL A 246 -13.90 -22.97 4.23
N ILE A 247 -13.41 -22.24 3.22
CA ILE A 247 -12.71 -20.97 3.38
C ILE A 247 -13.58 -19.86 2.80
N SER A 248 -13.97 -18.92 3.65
CA SER A 248 -14.67 -17.71 3.22
C SER A 248 -13.65 -16.60 2.97
N LEU A 249 -13.66 -16.05 1.75
CA LEU A 249 -12.81 -14.94 1.36
C LEU A 249 -13.10 -13.70 2.22
N GLU A 250 -14.35 -13.51 2.60
CA GLU A 250 -14.75 -12.41 3.49
C GLU A 250 -14.04 -12.48 4.85
N ASN A 251 -13.94 -13.67 5.44
CA ASN A 251 -13.23 -13.86 6.71
C ASN A 251 -11.74 -13.57 6.56
N LEU A 252 -11.13 -13.99 5.44
CA LEU A 252 -9.73 -13.67 5.12
C LEU A 252 -9.51 -12.17 4.94
N ILE A 253 -10.40 -11.50 4.20
CA ILE A 253 -10.35 -10.05 4.02
C ILE A 253 -10.45 -9.33 5.37
N GLN A 254 -11.40 -9.72 6.22
CA GLN A 254 -11.55 -9.14 7.55
C GLN A 254 -10.31 -9.36 8.43
N GLU A 255 -9.68 -10.52 8.35
CA GLU A 255 -8.44 -10.80 9.08
C GLU A 255 -7.29 -9.93 8.58
N ILE A 256 -7.12 -9.81 7.26
CA ILE A 256 -6.14 -8.92 6.63
C ILE A 256 -6.40 -7.46 7.02
N GLN A 257 -7.65 -6.99 6.95
CA GLN A 257 -8.03 -5.64 7.38
C GLN A 257 -7.71 -5.41 8.87
N SER A 258 -7.96 -6.41 9.74
CA SER A 258 -7.60 -6.34 11.16
C SER A 258 -6.10 -6.19 11.36
N ILE A 259 -5.28 -6.96 10.63
CA ILE A 259 -3.81 -6.87 10.68
C ILE A 259 -3.35 -5.49 10.20
N ILE A 260 -3.85 -5.03 9.05
CA ILE A 260 -3.51 -3.71 8.50
C ILE A 260 -3.90 -2.60 9.47
N SER A 261 -5.09 -2.69 10.08
CA SER A 261 -5.55 -1.73 11.09
C SER A 261 -4.61 -1.66 12.30
N LYS A 262 -4.17 -2.81 12.82
CA LYS A 262 -3.20 -2.87 13.95
C LYS A 262 -1.85 -2.27 13.56
N VAL A 263 -1.35 -2.58 12.36
CA VAL A 263 -0.11 -1.99 11.84
C VAL A 263 -0.25 -0.48 11.66
N SER A 264 -1.37 -0.03 11.09
CA SER A 264 -1.66 1.40 10.92
C SER A 264 -1.76 2.14 12.25
N GLN A 265 -2.36 1.54 13.30
CA GLN A 265 -2.39 2.11 14.63
C GLN A 265 -0.99 2.26 15.23
N ALA A 266 -0.13 1.24 15.09
CA ALA A 266 1.25 1.31 15.54
C ALA A 266 2.05 2.38 14.78
N LEU A 267 1.89 2.45 13.46
CA LEU A 267 2.49 3.50 12.65
C LEU A 267 1.99 4.89 13.04
N THR A 268 0.68 5.06 13.26
CA THR A 268 0.10 6.33 13.69
C THR A 268 0.68 6.81 15.02
N LEU A 269 0.95 5.90 15.96
CA LEU A 269 1.61 6.23 17.21
C LEU A 269 3.04 6.73 16.99
N ILE A 270 3.83 6.01 16.17
CA ILE A 270 5.20 6.40 15.82
C ILE A 270 5.20 7.77 15.10
N LEU A 271 4.27 7.96 14.17
CA LEU A 271 4.12 9.21 13.43
C LEU A 271 3.69 10.36 14.34
N GLY A 272 2.80 10.10 15.31
CA GLY A 272 2.45 11.05 16.35
C GLY A 272 3.67 11.50 17.16
N LEU A 273 4.55 10.56 17.54
CA LEU A 273 5.80 10.87 18.24
C LEU A 273 6.78 11.66 17.36
N THR A 274 6.90 11.35 16.07
CA THR A 274 7.75 12.11 15.14
C THR A 274 7.22 13.53 14.93
N LEU A 275 5.91 13.69 14.85
CA LEU A 275 5.28 15.01 14.75
C LEU A 275 5.47 15.83 16.02
N LEU A 276 5.33 15.21 17.19
CA LEU A 276 5.67 15.85 18.46
C LEU A 276 7.15 16.27 18.50
N SER A 277 8.05 15.44 18.05
CA SER A 277 9.48 15.77 17.96
C SER A 277 9.73 16.95 17.03
N ALA A 278 9.05 16.99 15.88
CA ALA A 278 9.12 18.14 14.96
C ALA A 278 8.57 19.43 15.60
N LEU A 279 7.50 19.33 16.40
CA LEU A 279 6.96 20.46 17.17
C LEU A 279 7.94 20.93 18.25
N PHE A 280 8.59 20.03 18.98
CA PHE A 280 9.63 20.39 19.94
C PHE A 280 10.83 21.07 19.27
N LEU A 281 11.26 20.58 18.12
CA LEU A 281 12.31 21.23 17.33
C LEU A 281 11.88 22.63 16.91
N MET A 282 10.64 22.82 16.48
CA MET A 282 10.08 24.14 16.15
C MET A 282 10.10 25.07 17.38
N LEU A 283 9.64 24.60 18.54
CA LEU A 283 9.66 25.39 19.79
C LEU A 283 11.11 25.75 20.18
N ALA A 284 12.06 24.82 20.08
CA ALA A 284 13.48 25.08 20.37
C ALA A 284 14.05 26.16 19.42
N THR A 285 13.74 26.08 18.11
CA THR A 285 14.16 27.07 17.13
C THR A 285 13.56 28.44 17.41
N ILE A 286 12.31 28.48 17.83
CA ILE A 286 11.63 29.70 18.26
C ILE A 286 12.33 30.30 19.49
N GLN A 287 12.63 29.47 20.49
CA GLN A 287 13.28 29.89 21.73
C GLN A 287 14.70 30.45 21.48
N GLU A 288 15.47 29.77 20.63
CA GLU A 288 16.81 30.24 20.20
C GLU A 288 16.73 31.60 19.52
N SER A 289 15.73 31.78 18.67
CA SER A 289 15.52 33.03 17.95
C SER A 289 14.86 34.13 18.79
N TYR A 290 14.34 33.81 19.97
CA TYR A 290 13.55 34.71 20.78
C TYR A 290 14.27 36.03 21.10
N LYS A 291 15.46 35.95 21.71
CA LYS A 291 16.23 37.14 22.12
C LYS A 291 16.58 38.07 20.93
N GLN A 292 16.86 37.47 19.78
CA GLN A 292 17.19 38.24 18.58
C GLN A 292 15.94 38.89 17.98
N ARG A 293 14.80 38.21 17.98
CA ARG A 293 13.50 38.77 17.55
C ARG A 293 13.00 39.86 18.49
N GLU A 294 13.19 39.67 19.79
CA GLU A 294 12.84 40.67 20.80
C GLU A 294 13.60 41.99 20.55
N LYS A 295 14.93 41.96 20.30
CA LYS A 295 15.72 43.15 19.96
C LYS A 295 15.26 43.78 18.64
N GLN A 296 15.03 42.98 17.59
CA GLN A 296 14.55 43.48 16.31
C GLN A 296 13.18 44.15 16.42
N ASN A 297 12.25 43.52 17.15
CA ASN A 297 10.93 44.06 17.38
C ASN A 297 10.97 45.39 18.17
N ALA A 298 11.87 45.46 19.14
CA ALA A 298 12.06 46.70 19.90
C ALA A 298 12.57 47.85 18.97
N ILE A 299 13.55 47.57 18.11
CA ILE A 299 14.06 48.54 17.13
C ILE A 299 12.95 48.95 16.13
N LEU A 300 12.20 48.00 15.60
CA LEU A 300 11.11 48.28 14.66
C LEU A 300 9.98 49.10 15.31
N LYS A 301 9.69 48.84 16.58
CA LYS A 301 8.73 49.67 17.35
C LYS A 301 9.24 51.09 17.54
N THR A 302 10.51 51.31 17.83
CA THR A 302 11.08 52.67 17.95
C THR A 302 11.10 53.41 16.60
N LEU A 303 11.13 52.67 15.48
CA LEU A 303 10.99 53.21 14.12
C LEU A 303 9.53 53.43 13.69
N GLY A 304 8.56 53.22 14.60
CA GLY A 304 7.14 53.50 14.38
C GLY A 304 6.34 52.39 13.72
N LEU A 305 6.89 51.16 13.57
CA LEU A 305 6.08 50.02 13.09
C LEU A 305 5.02 49.64 14.08
N SER A 306 3.78 49.46 13.58
CA SER A 306 2.66 49.08 14.43
C SER A 306 2.81 47.59 14.87
N ARG A 307 2.31 47.31 16.06
CA ARG A 307 2.27 45.95 16.63
C ARG A 307 1.60 44.95 15.68
N THR A 308 0.51 45.35 15.03
CA THR A 308 -0.28 44.52 14.12
C THR A 308 0.56 44.10 12.87
N VAL A 309 1.34 45.01 12.31
CA VAL A 309 2.19 44.68 11.15
C VAL A 309 3.29 43.69 11.53
N MET A 310 3.87 43.81 12.72
CA MET A 310 4.88 42.88 13.21
C MET A 310 4.30 41.49 13.44
N GLN A 311 3.10 41.39 14.08
CA GLN A 311 2.41 40.14 14.28
C GLN A 311 2.07 39.45 12.96
N LYS A 312 1.52 40.23 12.00
CA LYS A 312 1.19 39.71 10.66
C LYS A 312 2.43 39.14 9.94
N ASN A 313 3.56 39.82 10.01
CA ASN A 313 4.79 39.36 9.36
C ASN A 313 5.31 38.07 9.99
N THR A 314 5.35 37.96 11.31
CA THR A 314 5.76 36.73 12.00
C THR A 314 4.81 35.58 11.69
N PHE A 315 3.51 35.83 11.73
CA PHE A 315 2.50 34.83 11.37
C PHE A 315 2.68 34.32 9.93
N LEU A 316 2.84 35.22 8.97
CA LEU A 316 3.04 34.87 7.56
C LEU A 316 4.36 34.12 7.31
N GLU A 317 5.41 34.41 8.06
CA GLU A 317 6.68 33.66 7.99
C GLU A 317 6.46 32.18 8.33
N TYR A 318 5.81 31.89 9.47
CA TYR A 318 5.52 30.51 9.86
C TYR A 318 4.48 29.85 8.94
N LEU A 319 3.48 30.58 8.49
CA LEU A 319 2.52 30.08 7.50
C LEU A 319 3.22 29.65 6.21
N THR A 320 4.23 30.41 5.77
CA THR A 320 5.03 30.05 4.60
C THR A 320 5.82 28.75 4.82
N ILE A 321 6.40 28.57 6.01
CA ILE A 321 7.05 27.31 6.42
C ILE A 321 6.04 26.15 6.35
N GLY A 322 4.82 26.36 6.86
CA GLY A 322 3.74 25.37 6.81
C GLY A 322 3.33 24.98 5.40
N LEU A 323 3.15 25.98 4.53
CA LEU A 323 2.81 25.73 3.13
C LEU A 323 3.89 24.93 2.40
N PHE A 324 5.16 25.26 2.59
CA PHE A 324 6.26 24.49 2.00
C PHE A 324 6.32 23.08 2.56
N ALA A 325 6.26 22.93 3.87
CA ALA A 325 6.34 21.62 4.52
C ALA A 325 5.16 20.71 4.15
N GLY A 326 3.94 21.26 4.16
CA GLY A 326 2.73 20.53 3.80
C GLY A 326 2.64 20.20 2.32
N GLY A 327 3.02 21.16 1.46
CA GLY A 327 3.05 20.94 0.01
C GLY A 327 4.06 19.87 -0.40
N LEU A 328 5.28 19.96 0.11
CA LEU A 328 6.31 18.94 -0.12
C LEU A 328 5.92 17.60 0.50
N GLY A 329 5.37 17.58 1.73
CA GLY A 329 4.94 16.35 2.40
C GLY A 329 3.79 15.66 1.67
N GLY A 330 2.79 16.43 1.23
CA GLY A 330 1.67 15.91 0.44
C GLY A 330 2.11 15.40 -0.94
N LEU A 331 3.00 16.12 -1.62
CA LEU A 331 3.55 15.71 -2.91
C LEU A 331 4.35 14.41 -2.81
N LEU A 332 5.14 14.28 -1.74
CA LEU A 332 5.89 13.07 -1.46
C LEU A 332 4.98 11.88 -1.15
N ALA A 333 3.96 12.10 -0.34
CA ALA A 333 2.99 11.07 -0.03
C ALA A 333 2.27 10.61 -1.29
N LEU A 334 1.88 11.54 -2.17
CA LEU A 334 1.22 11.22 -3.44
C LEU A 334 2.14 10.39 -4.36
N ILE A 335 3.40 10.79 -4.52
CA ILE A 335 4.36 10.04 -5.33
C ILE A 335 4.62 8.65 -4.72
N ALA A 336 4.81 8.57 -3.41
CA ALA A 336 5.07 7.31 -2.73
C ALA A 336 3.88 6.35 -2.83
N THR A 337 2.64 6.84 -2.65
CA THR A 337 1.42 6.03 -2.82
C THR A 337 1.31 5.50 -4.24
N TYR A 338 1.50 6.36 -5.25
CA TYR A 338 1.51 5.96 -6.65
C TYR A 338 2.52 4.84 -6.94
N LEU A 339 3.76 4.98 -6.43
CA LEU A 339 4.81 3.96 -6.61
C LEU A 339 4.47 2.65 -5.87
N ILE A 340 3.88 2.72 -4.68
CA ILE A 340 3.46 1.54 -3.92
C ILE A 340 2.35 0.79 -4.67
N GLU A 341 1.35 1.49 -5.19
CA GLU A 341 0.27 0.88 -5.99
C GLU A 341 0.82 0.19 -7.24
N THR A 342 1.72 0.86 -7.98
CA THR A 342 2.27 0.34 -9.23
C THR A 342 3.23 -0.83 -9.05
N PHE A 343 4.18 -0.74 -8.10
CA PHE A 343 5.31 -1.68 -8.01
C PHE A 343 5.18 -2.71 -6.90
N VAL A 344 4.33 -2.49 -5.90
CA VAL A 344 4.18 -3.41 -4.76
C VAL A 344 2.86 -4.17 -4.84
N PHE A 345 1.79 -3.48 -5.23
CA PHE A 345 0.46 -4.09 -5.33
C PHE A 345 0.07 -4.44 -6.76
N GLU A 346 0.81 -3.97 -7.76
CA GLU A 346 0.54 -4.21 -9.19
C GLU A 346 -0.89 -3.83 -9.61
N ILE A 347 -1.48 -2.84 -8.92
CA ILE A 347 -2.82 -2.31 -9.19
C ILE A 347 -2.67 -1.06 -10.08
N ASP A 348 -3.66 -0.80 -10.93
CA ASP A 348 -3.71 0.43 -11.72
C ASP A 348 -3.70 1.65 -10.81
N PRO A 349 -2.62 2.47 -10.85
CA PRO A 349 -2.42 3.55 -9.88
C PRO A 349 -3.41 4.68 -10.11
N THR A 350 -3.99 5.18 -9.03
CA THR A 350 -4.85 6.36 -9.05
C THR A 350 -4.16 7.56 -8.44
N VAL A 351 -4.46 8.77 -8.95
CA VAL A 351 -3.88 10.00 -8.43
C VAL A 351 -4.82 10.64 -7.41
N TYR A 352 -4.51 10.49 -6.14
CA TYR A 352 -5.31 11.02 -5.02
C TYR A 352 -4.93 12.46 -4.69
N TRP A 353 -5.51 13.45 -5.37
CA TRP A 353 -5.26 14.87 -5.13
C TRP A 353 -5.65 15.35 -3.74
N ASP A 354 -6.55 14.63 -3.08
CA ASP A 354 -6.95 14.87 -1.69
C ASP A 354 -5.77 14.69 -0.71
N ILE A 355 -4.84 13.77 -0.96
CA ILE A 355 -3.61 13.60 -0.18
C ILE A 355 -2.77 14.88 -0.17
N LEU A 356 -2.61 15.51 -1.33
CA LEU A 356 -1.88 16.78 -1.43
C LEU A 356 -2.57 17.89 -0.63
N LEU A 357 -3.89 18.00 -0.76
CA LEU A 357 -4.68 18.98 -0.03
C LEU A 357 -4.63 18.75 1.48
N LEU A 358 -4.76 17.50 1.92
CA LEU A 358 -4.63 17.12 3.34
C LEU A 358 -3.25 17.46 3.90
N GLY A 359 -2.18 17.26 3.13
CA GLY A 359 -0.83 17.64 3.52
C GLY A 359 -0.68 19.14 3.76
N ILE A 360 -1.19 19.96 2.84
CA ILE A 360 -1.16 21.42 2.97
C ILE A 360 -2.02 21.88 4.15
N LEU A 361 -3.26 21.37 4.24
CA LEU A 361 -4.20 21.79 5.29
C LEU A 361 -3.70 21.41 6.68
N SER A 362 -3.22 20.19 6.88
CA SER A 362 -2.71 19.73 8.18
C SER A 362 -1.51 20.56 8.63
N ALA A 363 -0.56 20.84 7.75
CA ALA A 363 0.59 21.67 8.06
C ALA A 363 0.20 23.12 8.41
N VAL A 364 -0.68 23.72 7.61
CA VAL A 364 -1.14 25.09 7.82
C VAL A 364 -1.89 25.22 9.14
N VAL A 365 -2.74 24.25 9.49
CA VAL A 365 -3.48 24.27 10.75
C VAL A 365 -2.52 24.13 11.94
N ILE A 366 -1.65 23.13 11.93
CA ILE A 366 -0.72 22.85 13.03
C ILE A 366 0.23 24.03 13.24
N ILE A 367 0.91 24.46 12.18
CA ILE A 367 1.88 25.54 12.27
C ILE A 367 1.17 26.88 12.52
N GLY A 368 0.00 27.10 11.95
CA GLY A 368 -0.82 28.28 12.16
C GLY A 368 -1.22 28.48 13.62
N ILE A 369 -1.67 27.42 14.29
CA ILE A 369 -1.99 27.47 15.73
C ILE A 369 -0.76 27.82 16.56
N ILE A 370 0.36 27.14 16.34
CA ILE A 370 1.61 27.40 17.08
C ILE A 370 2.11 28.81 16.82
N SER A 371 2.07 29.27 15.56
CA SER A 371 2.46 30.61 15.17
C SER A 371 1.58 31.68 15.83
N ALA A 372 0.27 31.46 15.90
CA ALA A 372 -0.65 32.39 16.55
C ALA A 372 -0.33 32.54 18.04
N ILE A 373 -0.16 31.43 18.76
CA ILE A 373 0.20 31.42 20.19
C ILE A 373 1.52 32.16 20.41
N PHE A 374 2.53 31.86 19.60
CA PHE A 374 3.86 32.45 19.74
C PHE A 374 3.88 33.95 19.40
N THR A 375 3.20 34.35 18.34
CA THR A 375 3.08 35.74 17.93
C THR A 375 2.36 36.56 18.99
N PHE A 376 1.32 36.03 19.60
CA PHE A 376 0.64 36.66 20.71
C PHE A 376 1.58 36.90 21.91
N TYR A 377 2.33 35.85 22.31
CA TYR A 377 3.30 35.94 23.41
C TYR A 377 4.39 36.99 23.18
N LEU A 378 5.01 36.99 21.98
CA LEU A 378 6.04 37.97 21.62
C LEU A 378 5.54 39.43 21.62
N SER A 379 4.28 39.62 21.27
CA SER A 379 3.72 40.95 21.11
C SER A 379 3.36 41.65 22.45
N THR A 380 3.25 40.86 23.54
CA THR A 380 2.88 41.40 24.85
C THR A 380 3.99 42.20 25.52
N LYS A 381 5.27 41.98 25.14
CA LYS A 381 6.45 42.64 25.73
C LYS A 381 6.65 44.08 25.25
N THR A 382 7.01 44.96 26.17
CA THR A 382 7.31 46.37 25.85
C THR A 382 8.78 46.58 25.55
N PRO A 383 9.16 47.61 24.77
CA PRO A 383 10.58 47.95 24.51
C PRO A 383 11.36 48.18 25.81
N LYS A 384 10.73 48.77 26.84
CA LYS A 384 11.32 49.03 28.16
C LYS A 384 11.78 47.73 28.83
N ASP A 385 10.97 46.69 28.75
CA ASP A 385 11.26 45.36 29.34
C ASP A 385 12.46 44.67 28.66
N VAL A 386 12.71 45.02 27.38
CA VAL A 386 13.79 44.43 26.59
C VAL A 386 15.15 45.14 26.85
N PHE A 387 15.16 46.47 26.90
CA PHE A 387 16.37 47.22 27.07
C PHE A 387 16.84 47.27 28.54
N SER A 388 15.96 47.18 29.52
CA SER A 388 16.32 47.13 30.96
C SER A 388 17.05 45.82 31.36
N LYS A 389 17.05 44.75 30.56
CA LYS A 389 17.75 43.51 30.83
C LYS A 389 19.15 43.44 30.15
N VAL A 390 19.55 44.49 29.43
CA VAL A 390 20.82 44.54 28.71
C VAL A 390 21.80 45.52 29.42
N SER A 391 21.31 46.29 30.36
CA SER A 391 22.09 47.04 31.33
C SER A 391 22.31 46.22 32.61
#